data_680c43985f85bd6ff7fcb9a9793eac18
#
_entry.id   680c43985f85bd6ff7fcb9a9793eac18
#
_cell.length_a   1.000
_cell.length_b   1.000
_cell.length_c   1.000
_cell.angle_alpha   90.00
_cell.angle_beta   90.00
_cell.angle_gamma   90.00
#
_symmetry.space_group_name_H-M   'P 1'
#
loop_
_entity.id
_entity.type
_entity.pdbx_description
1 polymer ?
#
loop_
_entity_poly.entity_id
_entity_poly.type
_entity_poly.pdbx_seq_one_letter_code
_entity_poly.pdbx_strand_id
1 'polypeptide(L)'
;MSLSGFLDTLRERGFIEQTTDEAALEKLFSDGGETVSAYIGFDPSSSSLHVGSLVPIMALVHLQRCGHRPIALVGGGTGRVGDPSGKTELRKMLGEDSVDENLLGISNQLSRYLELSEPDSEADSEADSQNAGFAVDNAEWLLGLNYVDFLRDIGRHFSVNRMLSAESVKLRIDSESGLSFLEFNYSILQAYDFLVLNQRYGCQVK
;
A
#
# COMPACT_ATOMS: atom_id res chain seq x y z
N MET A 1 0.74 24.33 20.46
CA MET A 1 0.12 23.03 20.76
C MET A 1 1.15 22.00 20.35
N SER A 2 1.65 21.18 21.27
CA SER A 2 2.49 20.05 20.92
C SER A 2 1.64 19.15 19.99
N LEU A 3 2.08 18.95 18.75
CA LEU A 3 1.49 17.93 17.88
C LEU A 3 1.75 16.61 18.60
N SER A 4 0.68 15.93 19.01
CA SER A 4 0.82 14.53 19.43
C SER A 4 1.54 13.79 18.32
N GLY A 5 2.45 12.88 18.66
CA GLY A 5 3.20 12.12 17.66
C GLY A 5 2.26 11.37 16.72
N PHE A 6 2.76 10.95 15.57
CA PHE A 6 1.96 10.23 14.57
C PHE A 6 1.24 9.00 15.17
N LEU A 7 1.99 8.16 15.91
CA LEU A 7 1.42 6.95 16.52
C LEU A 7 0.37 7.26 17.57
N ASP A 8 0.58 8.32 18.38
CA ASP A 8 -0.41 8.75 19.38
C ASP A 8 -1.71 9.17 18.71
N THR A 9 -1.61 9.95 17.62
CA THR A 9 -2.79 10.34 16.82
C THR A 9 -3.55 9.12 16.28
N LEU A 10 -2.83 8.12 15.77
CA LEU A 10 -3.46 6.92 15.24
C LEU A 10 -4.12 6.08 16.33
N ARG A 11 -3.47 5.93 17.50
CA ARG A 11 -4.03 5.22 18.67
C ARG A 11 -5.29 5.90 19.18
N GLU A 12 -5.22 7.22 19.41
CA GLU A 12 -6.31 8.02 19.96
C GLU A 12 -7.56 7.98 19.06
N ARG A 13 -7.36 7.88 17.73
CA ARG A 13 -8.43 7.81 16.74
C ARG A 13 -8.84 6.41 16.35
N GLY A 14 -8.24 5.38 16.92
CA GLY A 14 -8.60 3.98 16.66
C GLY A 14 -8.20 3.47 15.27
N PHE A 15 -7.12 4.00 14.68
CA PHE A 15 -6.59 3.54 13.40
C PHE A 15 -5.77 2.26 13.52
N ILE A 16 -5.18 1.99 14.71
CA ILE A 16 -4.30 0.85 14.92
C ILE A 16 -5.12 -0.30 15.51
N GLU A 17 -5.22 -1.39 14.78
CA GLU A 17 -5.79 -2.65 15.26
C GLU A 17 -4.68 -3.59 15.76
N GLN A 18 -3.63 -3.73 14.96
CA GLN A 18 -2.46 -4.55 15.31
C GLN A 18 -1.20 -4.04 14.60
N THR A 19 -0.05 -4.36 15.18
CA THR A 19 1.27 -4.05 14.63
C THR A 19 2.12 -5.31 14.62
N THR A 20 3.09 -5.38 13.72
CA THR A 20 4.05 -6.49 13.68
C THR A 20 5.11 -6.40 14.77
N ASP A 21 5.54 -5.16 15.11
CA ASP A 21 6.51 -4.85 16.17
C ASP A 21 6.27 -3.44 16.68
N GLU A 22 5.57 -3.32 17.81
CA GLU A 22 5.21 -2.04 18.39
C GLU A 22 6.44 -1.26 18.89
N ALA A 23 7.40 -1.95 19.50
CA ALA A 23 8.60 -1.30 20.02
C ALA A 23 9.48 -0.74 18.89
N ALA A 24 9.59 -1.46 17.76
CA ALA A 24 10.30 -0.98 16.60
C ALA A 24 9.61 0.24 15.98
N LEU A 25 8.27 0.24 15.90
CA LEU A 25 7.50 1.38 15.42
C LEU A 25 7.67 2.62 16.33
N GLU A 26 7.57 2.45 17.62
CA GLU A 26 7.80 3.56 18.57
C GLU A 26 9.20 4.16 18.44
N LYS A 27 10.21 3.31 18.29
CA LYS A 27 11.57 3.78 18.06
C LYS A 27 11.69 4.53 16.72
N LEU A 28 11.04 4.06 15.68
CA LEU A 28 11.08 4.65 14.35
C LEU A 28 10.45 6.05 14.31
N PHE A 29 9.31 6.21 15.01
CA PHE A 29 8.56 7.47 15.09
C PHE A 29 8.87 8.32 16.33
N SER A 30 9.97 8.02 17.06
CA SER A 30 10.36 8.81 18.22
C SER A 30 10.75 10.25 17.85
N ASP A 31 10.49 11.19 18.76
CA ASP A 31 10.78 12.62 18.57
C ASP A 31 12.26 12.86 18.20
N GLY A 32 12.47 13.66 17.15
CA GLY A 32 13.80 13.99 16.63
C GLY A 32 14.40 12.92 15.68
N GLY A 33 13.61 11.93 15.28
CA GLY A 33 14.00 10.93 14.28
C GLY A 33 14.03 11.48 12.84
N GLU A 34 14.57 10.66 11.94
CA GLU A 34 14.55 10.95 10.50
C GLU A 34 13.13 10.89 9.94
N THR A 35 12.90 11.50 8.77
CA THR A 35 11.62 11.39 8.05
C THR A 35 11.35 9.94 7.69
N VAL A 36 10.25 9.40 8.22
CA VAL A 36 9.79 8.04 7.96
C VAL A 36 8.94 8.02 6.68
N SER A 37 9.24 7.08 5.78
CA SER A 37 8.39 6.83 4.62
C SER A 37 7.49 5.62 4.88
N ALA A 38 6.17 5.80 4.70
CA ALA A 38 5.21 4.72 4.83
C ALA A 38 4.24 4.71 3.65
N TYR A 39 3.75 3.52 3.28
CA TYR A 39 2.83 3.38 2.16
C TYR A 39 1.50 2.73 2.52
N ILE A 40 0.50 3.06 1.74
CA ILE A 40 -0.77 2.34 1.69
C ILE A 40 -1.13 2.07 0.23
N GLY A 41 -1.64 0.86 -0.05
CA GLY A 41 -2.07 0.44 -1.39
C GLY A 41 -3.55 0.76 -1.64
N PHE A 42 -3.84 1.18 -2.87
CA PHE A 42 -5.18 1.47 -3.37
C PHE A 42 -5.40 0.74 -4.70
N ASP A 43 -6.18 -0.33 -4.68
CA ASP A 43 -6.50 -1.07 -5.90
C ASP A 43 -7.57 -0.34 -6.74
N PRO A 44 -7.36 -0.20 -8.07
CA PRO A 44 -8.25 0.53 -8.96
C PRO A 44 -9.48 -0.31 -9.37
N SER A 45 -10.22 -0.80 -8.37
CA SER A 45 -11.44 -1.60 -8.60
C SER A 45 -12.63 -0.80 -9.13
N SER A 46 -12.55 0.53 -9.10
CA SER A 46 -13.53 1.48 -9.63
C SER A 46 -12.84 2.81 -9.94
N SER A 47 -13.47 3.66 -10.75
CA SER A 47 -12.98 5.01 -11.09
C SER A 47 -12.97 5.99 -9.91
N SER A 48 -13.52 5.60 -8.76
CA SER A 48 -13.50 6.41 -7.54
C SER A 48 -13.35 5.53 -6.30
N LEU A 49 -12.65 6.06 -5.30
CA LEU A 49 -12.57 5.48 -3.97
C LEU A 49 -13.91 5.66 -3.24
N HIS A 50 -14.29 4.69 -2.42
CA HIS A 50 -15.49 4.75 -1.61
C HIS A 50 -15.21 5.33 -0.21
N VAL A 51 -16.25 5.60 0.57
CA VAL A 51 -16.13 6.21 1.91
C VAL A 51 -15.20 5.44 2.86
N GLY A 52 -15.14 4.11 2.76
CA GLY A 52 -14.22 3.28 3.56
C GLY A 52 -12.75 3.56 3.26
N SER A 53 -12.42 4.04 2.08
CA SER A 53 -11.06 4.41 1.70
C SER A 53 -10.58 5.71 2.38
N LEU A 54 -11.49 6.49 3.00
CA LEU A 54 -11.07 7.67 3.78
C LEU A 54 -10.22 7.29 5.00
N VAL A 55 -10.43 6.13 5.60
CA VAL A 55 -9.62 5.69 6.75
C VAL A 55 -8.14 5.58 6.38
N PRO A 56 -7.74 4.76 5.39
CA PRO A 56 -6.35 4.68 4.98
C PRO A 56 -5.80 6.01 4.41
N ILE A 57 -6.62 6.80 3.68
CA ILE A 57 -6.21 8.13 3.21
C ILE A 57 -5.88 9.03 4.42
N MET A 58 -6.73 9.06 5.43
CA MET A 58 -6.50 9.89 6.63
C MET A 58 -5.28 9.44 7.42
N ALA A 59 -4.94 8.15 7.44
CA ALA A 59 -3.69 7.69 8.02
C ALA A 59 -2.47 8.30 7.30
N LEU A 60 -2.45 8.33 5.97
CA LEU A 60 -1.40 9.00 5.19
C LEU A 60 -1.39 10.53 5.41
N VAL A 61 -2.56 11.17 5.53
CA VAL A 61 -2.68 12.60 5.85
C VAL A 61 -2.07 12.90 7.23
N HIS A 62 -2.35 12.07 8.23
CA HIS A 62 -1.76 12.23 9.56
C HIS A 62 -0.25 12.01 9.53
N LEU A 63 0.23 11.05 8.77
CA LEU A 63 1.66 10.81 8.55
C LEU A 63 2.33 12.09 8.00
N GLN A 64 1.77 12.66 6.93
CA GLN A 64 2.30 13.87 6.29
C GLN A 64 2.29 15.07 7.23
N ARG A 65 1.19 15.27 7.96
CA ARG A 65 1.06 16.36 8.95
C ARG A 65 2.06 16.28 10.10
N CYS A 66 2.55 15.09 10.40
CA CYS A 66 3.59 14.86 11.40
C CYS A 66 5.01 14.97 10.84
N GLY A 67 5.17 15.42 9.58
CA GLY A 67 6.48 15.63 8.97
C GLY A 67 7.11 14.39 8.35
N HIS A 68 6.32 13.34 8.14
CA HIS A 68 6.74 12.10 7.50
C HIS A 68 6.26 12.01 6.06
N ARG A 69 6.80 11.08 5.28
CA ARG A 69 6.56 10.98 3.84
C ARG A 69 5.54 9.88 3.51
N PRO A 70 4.32 10.24 3.07
CA PRO A 70 3.34 9.26 2.60
C PRO A 70 3.64 8.80 1.17
N ILE A 71 3.51 7.51 0.92
CA ILE A 71 3.54 6.91 -0.42
C ILE A 71 2.16 6.31 -0.68
N ALA A 72 1.49 6.82 -1.71
CA ALA A 72 0.23 6.25 -2.19
C ALA A 72 0.54 5.25 -3.31
N LEU A 73 0.48 3.95 -3.01
CA LEU A 73 0.69 2.91 -4.01
C LEU A 73 -0.61 2.63 -4.75
N VAL A 74 -0.66 2.92 -6.03
CA VAL A 74 -1.82 2.59 -6.87
C VAL A 74 -1.59 1.22 -7.53
N GLY A 75 -2.58 0.35 -7.42
CA GLY A 75 -2.45 -1.05 -7.80
C GLY A 75 -2.74 -1.34 -9.28
N GLY A 76 -2.05 -0.70 -10.24
CA GLY A 76 -2.23 -0.99 -11.67
C GLY A 76 -1.86 -2.42 -12.06
N GLY A 77 -0.86 -2.99 -11.40
CA GLY A 77 -0.50 -4.41 -11.56
C GLY A 77 -1.38 -5.33 -10.71
N THR A 78 -1.52 -5.05 -9.41
CA THR A 78 -2.31 -5.89 -8.49
C THR A 78 -3.81 -5.83 -8.78
N GLY A 79 -4.33 -4.74 -9.28
CA GLY A 79 -5.73 -4.60 -9.69
C GLY A 79 -6.14 -5.55 -10.82
N ARG A 80 -5.19 -6.05 -11.61
CA ARG A 80 -5.40 -7.08 -12.63
C ARG A 80 -5.53 -8.49 -12.04
N VAL A 81 -5.07 -8.67 -10.80
CA VAL A 81 -5.12 -9.94 -10.06
C VAL A 81 -6.34 -9.98 -9.14
N GLY A 82 -6.57 -8.93 -8.39
CA GLY A 82 -7.64 -8.77 -7.41
C GLY A 82 -7.27 -9.27 -6.01
N ASP A 83 -7.53 -8.43 -5.02
CA ASP A 83 -7.30 -8.73 -3.60
C ASP A 83 -8.33 -9.76 -3.09
N PRO A 84 -7.90 -10.91 -2.52
CA PRO A 84 -8.80 -11.93 -1.97
C PRO A 84 -9.51 -11.49 -0.70
N SER A 85 -9.06 -10.44 0.00
CA SER A 85 -9.68 -9.94 1.23
C SER A 85 -10.99 -9.16 1.01
N GLY A 86 -11.29 -8.79 -0.23
CA GLY A 86 -12.52 -8.09 -0.60
C GLY A 86 -13.76 -9.00 -0.64
N LYS A 87 -14.95 -8.41 -0.49
CA LYS A 87 -16.24 -9.11 -0.52
C LYS A 87 -16.43 -9.95 -1.80
N THR A 88 -17.12 -11.06 -1.63
CA THR A 88 -17.38 -12.22 -2.48
C THR A 88 -18.08 -11.98 -3.84
N GLU A 89 -18.28 -10.77 -4.27
CA GLU A 89 -18.72 -10.56 -5.64
C GLU A 89 -17.50 -10.81 -6.55
N LEU A 90 -17.61 -11.80 -7.43
CA LEU A 90 -16.68 -12.07 -8.53
C LEU A 90 -16.28 -10.73 -9.15
N ARG A 91 -15.11 -10.20 -8.76
CA ARG A 91 -14.55 -9.03 -9.43
C ARG A 91 -14.35 -9.46 -10.87
N LYS A 92 -15.23 -8.97 -11.75
CA LYS A 92 -15.00 -9.08 -13.19
C LYS A 92 -13.59 -8.58 -13.42
N MET A 93 -12.73 -9.40 -14.01
CA MET A 93 -11.41 -8.95 -14.43
C MET A 93 -11.62 -7.68 -15.27
N LEU A 94 -11.19 -6.55 -14.75
CA LEU A 94 -11.31 -5.29 -15.47
C LEU A 94 -10.43 -5.38 -16.71
N GLY A 95 -10.94 -4.90 -17.85
CA GLY A 95 -10.11 -4.71 -19.04
C GLY A 95 -9.00 -3.68 -18.76
N GLU A 96 -7.90 -3.77 -19.49
CA GLU A 96 -6.74 -2.87 -19.31
C GLU A 96 -7.14 -1.40 -19.37
N ASP A 97 -7.95 -1.00 -20.36
CA ASP A 97 -8.44 0.38 -20.51
C ASP A 97 -9.21 0.88 -19.27
N SER A 98 -9.99 -0.01 -18.63
CA SER A 98 -10.74 0.34 -17.42
C SER A 98 -9.84 0.51 -16.19
N VAL A 99 -8.74 -0.23 -16.12
CA VAL A 99 -7.75 -0.07 -15.03
C VAL A 99 -7.08 1.28 -15.15
N ASP A 100 -6.63 1.68 -16.33
CA ASP A 100 -5.94 2.95 -16.57
C ASP A 100 -6.84 4.16 -16.28
N GLU A 101 -8.12 4.13 -16.69
CA GLU A 101 -9.10 5.16 -16.35
C GLU A 101 -9.31 5.27 -14.83
N ASN A 102 -9.42 4.12 -14.15
CA ASN A 102 -9.59 4.06 -12.70
C ASN A 102 -8.36 4.60 -11.96
N LEU A 103 -7.15 4.30 -12.43
CA LEU A 103 -5.89 4.81 -11.90
C LEU A 103 -5.86 6.34 -11.87
N LEU A 104 -6.21 6.96 -12.99
CA LEU A 104 -6.30 8.42 -13.09
C LEU A 104 -7.33 9.00 -12.11
N GLY A 105 -8.50 8.36 -12.00
CA GLY A 105 -9.55 8.77 -11.08
C GLY A 105 -9.09 8.74 -9.62
N ILE A 106 -8.42 7.66 -9.20
CA ILE A 106 -7.91 7.49 -7.85
C ILE A 106 -6.78 8.48 -7.54
N SER A 107 -5.81 8.63 -8.45
CA SER A 107 -4.70 9.57 -8.29
C SER A 107 -5.20 11.01 -8.12
N ASN A 108 -6.18 11.42 -8.91
CA ASN A 108 -6.83 12.73 -8.80
C ASN A 108 -7.61 12.89 -7.47
N GLN A 109 -8.13 11.83 -6.89
CA GLN A 109 -8.77 11.91 -5.57
C GLN A 109 -7.75 11.99 -4.45
N LEU A 110 -6.67 11.22 -4.50
CA LEU A 110 -5.60 11.25 -3.51
C LEU A 110 -4.92 12.62 -3.42
N SER A 111 -4.68 13.28 -4.55
CA SER A 111 -4.09 14.63 -4.60
C SER A 111 -4.93 15.73 -3.96
N ARG A 112 -6.20 15.46 -3.65
CA ARG A 112 -7.05 16.41 -2.88
C ARG A 112 -6.80 16.35 -1.37
N TYR A 113 -6.18 15.30 -0.90
CA TYR A 113 -5.94 15.04 0.54
C TYR A 113 -4.47 15.10 0.91
N LEU A 114 -3.59 14.75 -0.04
CA LEU A 114 -2.14 14.65 0.15
C LEU A 114 -1.43 15.67 -0.74
N GLU A 115 -0.42 16.28 -0.22
CA GLU A 115 0.55 17.06 -1.00
C GLU A 115 1.49 16.06 -1.68
N LEU A 116 1.30 15.88 -2.98
CA LEU A 116 2.05 14.92 -3.79
C LEU A 116 2.99 15.64 -4.74
N SER A 117 4.21 15.13 -4.87
CA SER A 117 5.23 15.54 -5.84
C SER A 117 5.58 14.37 -6.75
N GLU A 118 6.36 14.64 -7.80
CA GLU A 118 6.96 13.56 -8.60
C GLU A 118 8.02 12.83 -7.77
N PRO A 119 8.11 11.48 -7.85
CA PRO A 119 9.00 10.68 -7.01
C PRO A 119 10.49 11.05 -7.11
N ASP A 120 10.93 11.50 -8.29
CA ASP A 120 12.33 11.82 -8.62
C ASP A 120 12.56 13.33 -8.83
N SER A 121 11.61 14.18 -8.40
CA SER A 121 11.82 15.63 -8.51
C SER A 121 13.01 16.04 -7.62
N GLU A 122 14.01 16.70 -8.21
CA GLU A 122 15.15 17.33 -7.50
C GLU A 122 14.68 18.51 -6.61
N ALA A 123 13.53 18.36 -5.97
CA ALA A 123 12.96 19.33 -5.04
C ALA A 123 13.75 19.39 -3.70
N ASP A 124 15.07 19.17 -3.78
CA ASP A 124 16.00 19.20 -2.64
C ASP A 124 16.35 20.63 -2.16
N SER A 125 15.70 21.66 -2.69
CA SER A 125 16.15 23.03 -2.43
C SER A 125 15.31 23.85 -1.47
N GLU A 126 14.13 23.38 -1.03
CA GLU A 126 13.35 24.12 -0.02
C GLU A 126 12.82 23.16 1.07
N ALA A 127 12.91 23.60 2.34
CA ALA A 127 12.53 22.80 3.51
C ALA A 127 11.07 22.31 3.52
N ASP A 128 10.22 22.88 2.69
CA ASP A 128 8.80 22.51 2.56
C ASP A 128 8.57 21.22 1.74
N SER A 129 9.56 20.71 1.03
CA SER A 129 9.41 19.54 0.17
C SER A 129 9.92 18.20 0.78
N GLN A 130 10.56 18.23 1.94
CA GLN A 130 11.16 17.02 2.55
C GLN A 130 10.13 15.94 2.92
N ASN A 131 8.88 16.31 3.18
CA ASN A 131 7.77 15.42 3.53
C ASN A 131 6.65 15.40 2.48
N ALA A 132 6.89 15.99 1.30
CA ALA A 132 5.98 15.80 0.18
C ALA A 132 5.88 14.31 -0.14
N GLY A 133 4.64 13.81 -0.18
CA GLY A 133 4.37 12.44 -0.59
C GLY A 133 4.45 12.27 -2.09
N PHE A 134 4.28 11.07 -2.55
CA PHE A 134 4.13 10.78 -3.98
C PHE A 134 3.22 9.58 -4.21
N ALA A 135 2.68 9.50 -5.42
CA ALA A 135 1.92 8.36 -5.88
C ALA A 135 2.77 7.55 -6.86
N VAL A 136 2.73 6.23 -6.75
CA VAL A 136 3.41 5.31 -7.66
C VAL A 136 2.47 4.18 -8.08
N ASP A 137 2.65 3.69 -9.29
CA ASP A 137 1.89 2.57 -9.83
C ASP A 137 2.75 1.29 -9.81
N ASN A 138 2.27 0.24 -9.15
CA ASN A 138 3.00 -1.03 -9.10
C ASN A 138 3.02 -1.77 -10.44
N ALA A 139 2.26 -1.35 -11.44
CA ALA A 139 2.38 -1.84 -12.80
C ALA A 139 3.79 -1.65 -13.38
N GLU A 140 4.51 -0.59 -12.96
CA GLU A 140 5.88 -0.30 -13.41
C GLU A 140 6.86 -1.46 -13.19
N TRP A 141 6.70 -2.19 -12.09
CA TRP A 141 7.61 -3.30 -11.76
C TRP A 141 6.95 -4.66 -11.85
N LEU A 142 5.63 -4.77 -11.68
CA LEU A 142 4.96 -6.07 -11.71
C LEU A 142 4.75 -6.59 -13.12
N LEU A 143 4.42 -5.73 -14.10
CA LEU A 143 4.10 -6.18 -15.45
C LEU A 143 5.32 -6.68 -16.25
N GLY A 144 6.51 -6.23 -15.87
CA GLY A 144 7.77 -6.66 -16.50
C GLY A 144 8.39 -7.92 -15.90
N LEU A 145 7.80 -8.53 -14.86
CA LEU A 145 8.39 -9.68 -14.19
C LEU A 145 8.35 -10.95 -15.04
N ASN A 146 9.50 -11.61 -15.14
CA ASN A 146 9.53 -12.98 -15.64
C ASN A 146 9.03 -13.93 -14.55
N TYR A 147 8.00 -14.70 -14.85
CA TYR A 147 7.35 -15.58 -13.88
C TYR A 147 8.29 -16.61 -13.23
N VAL A 148 9.16 -17.24 -14.01
CA VAL A 148 10.10 -18.26 -13.49
C VAL A 148 11.16 -17.64 -12.60
N ASP A 149 11.72 -16.49 -13.01
CA ASP A 149 12.70 -15.76 -12.22
C ASP A 149 12.08 -15.23 -10.93
N PHE A 150 10.86 -14.71 -10.99
CA PHE A 150 10.12 -14.25 -9.82
C PHE A 150 9.86 -15.39 -8.81
N LEU A 151 9.45 -16.58 -9.29
CA LEU A 151 9.27 -17.74 -8.41
C LEU A 151 10.59 -18.18 -7.77
N ARG A 152 11.68 -18.18 -8.54
CA ARG A 152 13.00 -18.58 -8.03
C ARG A 152 13.54 -17.61 -7.00
N ASP A 153 13.43 -16.30 -7.26
CA ASP A 153 14.12 -15.30 -6.45
C ASP A 153 13.26 -14.80 -5.29
N ILE A 154 11.95 -14.66 -5.49
CA ILE A 154 11.00 -14.15 -4.50
C ILE A 154 10.16 -15.27 -3.91
N GLY A 155 9.56 -16.13 -4.74
CA GLY A 155 8.66 -17.20 -4.29
C GLY A 155 9.32 -18.17 -3.30
N ARG A 156 10.62 -18.41 -3.42
CA ARG A 156 11.41 -19.25 -2.50
C ARG A 156 11.36 -18.80 -1.03
N HIS A 157 11.03 -17.55 -0.76
CA HIS A 157 10.93 -16.99 0.59
C HIS A 157 9.56 -17.17 1.24
N PHE A 158 8.59 -17.71 0.48
CA PHE A 158 7.22 -17.90 0.94
C PHE A 158 6.94 -19.38 1.24
N SER A 159 6.34 -19.64 2.38
CA SER A 159 5.84 -20.95 2.74
C SER A 159 4.34 -21.06 2.47
N VAL A 160 3.94 -22.00 1.64
CA VAL A 160 2.51 -22.26 1.34
C VAL A 160 1.71 -22.50 2.61
N ASN A 161 2.26 -23.28 3.58
CA ASN A 161 1.59 -23.55 4.86
C ASN A 161 1.33 -22.25 5.65
N ARG A 162 2.30 -21.32 5.64
CA ARG A 162 2.14 -20.02 6.30
C ARG A 162 1.13 -19.15 5.56
N MET A 163 1.14 -19.13 4.23
CA MET A 163 0.16 -18.39 3.44
C MET A 163 -1.26 -18.92 3.66
N LEU A 164 -1.45 -20.23 3.72
CA LEU A 164 -2.74 -20.87 4.03
C LEU A 164 -3.22 -20.57 5.46
N SER A 165 -2.34 -20.22 6.39
CA SER A 165 -2.71 -19.87 7.76
C SER A 165 -3.26 -18.45 7.92
N ALA A 166 -3.10 -17.57 6.93
CA ALA A 166 -3.63 -16.22 6.96
C ALA A 166 -5.17 -16.22 7.05
N GLU A 167 -5.73 -15.36 7.88
CA GLU A 167 -7.17 -15.34 8.16
C GLU A 167 -8.00 -15.07 6.89
N SER A 168 -7.58 -14.09 6.07
CA SER A 168 -8.21 -13.78 4.80
C SER A 168 -8.25 -14.97 3.83
N VAL A 169 -7.17 -15.77 3.81
CA VAL A 169 -7.07 -16.97 2.99
C VAL A 169 -7.99 -18.08 3.51
N LYS A 170 -8.02 -18.31 4.84
CA LYS A 170 -8.92 -19.30 5.46
C LYS A 170 -10.38 -18.98 5.16
N LEU A 171 -10.80 -17.74 5.37
CA LEU A 171 -12.17 -17.29 5.09
C LEU A 171 -12.58 -17.53 3.63
N ARG A 172 -11.64 -17.40 2.71
CA ARG A 172 -11.89 -17.64 1.28
C ARG A 172 -11.95 -19.13 0.94
N ILE A 173 -11.08 -19.96 1.52
CA ILE A 173 -11.10 -21.42 1.33
C ILE A 173 -12.41 -22.01 1.84
N ASP A 174 -12.92 -21.51 2.97
CA ASP A 174 -14.16 -21.98 3.59
C ASP A 174 -15.42 -21.44 2.89
N SER A 175 -15.27 -20.49 1.97
CA SER A 175 -16.40 -19.94 1.19
C SER A 175 -16.78 -20.86 0.03
N GLU A 176 -18.05 -20.79 -0.43
CA GLU A 176 -18.53 -21.59 -1.58
C GLU A 176 -17.75 -21.32 -2.89
N SER A 177 -17.24 -20.11 -3.06
CA SER A 177 -16.46 -19.72 -4.25
C SER A 177 -14.99 -20.18 -4.21
N GLY A 178 -14.49 -20.57 -3.02
CA GLY A 178 -13.11 -20.96 -2.84
C GLY A 178 -12.09 -19.82 -3.09
N LEU A 179 -10.83 -20.18 -3.25
CA LEU A 179 -9.72 -19.28 -3.52
C LEU A 179 -9.02 -19.72 -4.82
N SER A 180 -8.93 -18.85 -5.79
CA SER A 180 -8.18 -19.13 -7.02
C SER A 180 -6.67 -19.05 -6.79
N PHE A 181 -5.88 -19.72 -7.62
CA PHE A 181 -4.42 -19.62 -7.59
C PHE A 181 -3.96 -18.17 -7.84
N LEU A 182 -4.66 -17.43 -8.68
CA LEU A 182 -4.40 -16.03 -8.97
C LEU A 182 -4.51 -15.18 -7.68
N GLU A 183 -5.64 -15.27 -6.99
CA GLU A 183 -5.89 -14.55 -5.72
C GLU A 183 -4.90 -14.99 -4.63
N PHE A 184 -4.53 -16.27 -4.59
CA PHE A 184 -3.56 -16.79 -3.62
C PHE A 184 -2.18 -16.14 -3.76
N ASN A 185 -1.77 -15.80 -4.98
CA ASN A 185 -0.50 -15.12 -5.24
C ASN A 185 -0.50 -13.63 -4.90
N TYR A 186 -1.66 -13.01 -4.66
CA TYR A 186 -1.76 -11.58 -4.36
C TYR A 186 -0.83 -11.15 -3.22
N SER A 187 -0.77 -11.94 -2.14
CA SER A 187 0.08 -11.65 -0.98
C SER A 187 1.58 -11.61 -1.31
N ILE A 188 2.02 -12.39 -2.30
CA ILE A 188 3.43 -12.40 -2.76
C ILE A 188 3.70 -11.11 -3.54
N LEU A 189 2.78 -10.70 -4.40
CA LEU A 189 2.90 -9.44 -5.16
C LEU A 189 2.95 -8.23 -4.21
N GLN A 190 2.06 -8.19 -3.21
CA GLN A 190 2.03 -7.13 -2.21
C GLN A 190 3.32 -7.08 -1.37
N ALA A 191 3.90 -8.22 -1.03
CA ALA A 191 5.19 -8.27 -0.34
C ALA A 191 6.34 -7.78 -1.24
N TYR A 192 6.27 -8.08 -2.54
CA TYR A 192 7.22 -7.58 -3.51
C TYR A 192 7.10 -6.06 -3.71
N ASP A 193 5.89 -5.52 -3.72
CA ASP A 193 5.65 -4.08 -3.71
C ASP A 193 6.42 -3.41 -2.56
N PHE A 194 6.29 -3.95 -1.34
CA PHE A 194 6.99 -3.38 -0.19
C PHE A 194 8.53 -3.45 -0.35
N LEU A 195 9.06 -4.54 -0.88
CA LEU A 195 10.48 -4.68 -1.17
C LEU A 195 10.95 -3.61 -2.17
N VAL A 196 10.22 -3.42 -3.27
CA VAL A 196 10.55 -2.41 -4.28
C VAL A 196 10.46 -0.99 -3.71
N LEU A 197 9.42 -0.69 -2.96
CA LEU A 197 9.24 0.62 -2.31
C LEU A 197 10.34 0.90 -1.29
N ASN A 198 10.77 -0.12 -0.54
CA ASN A 198 11.91 0.02 0.35
C ASN A 198 13.22 0.29 -0.41
N GLN A 199 13.49 -0.46 -1.48
CA GLN A 199 14.73 -0.33 -2.25
C GLN A 199 14.82 0.99 -3.03
N ARG A 200 13.70 1.45 -3.61
CA ARG A 200 13.68 2.66 -4.44
C ARG A 200 13.52 3.94 -3.63
N TYR A 201 12.68 3.90 -2.60
CA TYR A 201 12.20 5.11 -1.91
C TYR A 201 12.42 5.08 -0.39
N GLY A 202 13.15 4.08 0.12
CA GLY A 202 13.41 3.96 1.57
C GLY A 202 12.14 3.75 2.40
N CYS A 203 11.07 3.18 1.84
CA CYS A 203 9.82 2.91 2.56
C CYS A 203 10.06 1.92 3.71
N GLN A 204 9.63 2.28 4.92
CA GLN A 204 9.91 1.53 6.14
C GLN A 204 8.66 0.92 6.77
N VAL A 205 7.47 1.45 6.46
CA VAL A 205 6.20 1.05 7.07
C VAL A 205 5.11 0.85 6.01
N LYS A 206 4.24 -0.13 6.28
CA LYS A 206 3.05 -0.42 5.48
C LYS A 206 1.82 -0.31 6.37
#